data_a59046e1f1ef449f15b05a9cb23068fa
#
_entry.id   a59046e1f1ef449f15b05a9cb23068fa
#
_cell.length_a   1.000
_cell.length_b   1.000
_cell.length_c   1.000
_cell.angle_alpha   90.00
_cell.angle_beta   90.00
_cell.angle_gamma   90.00
#
_symmetry.space_group_name_H-M   'P 1'
#
loop_
_entity.id
_entity.type
_entity.pdbx_description
1 polymer ?
#
loop_
_entity_poly.entity_id
_entity_poly.type
_entity_poly.pdbx_seq_one_letter_code
_entity_poly.pdbx_strand_id
1 'polypeptide(L)'
;MYPRDRKSNKHWSKETKEQPLREEKIPTSFSKTPSRPANTVKQETLIFDGNFEQMSEYGTDTENNIFSDEDLLDVYRQMVLCRTLDQRIWALNRQGKAAIVASSQGHEAGQLGSISAIRKGYDQCYIYYRDLAVLLGLGMTPTEIIKGFVAKEGEPLSGARQFPTHGAYPELGIINLSNVIATHIPQAVGAAMASKMKGEDRVTIAYFGDGASSAGDCHEAMN
;
A
#
# COMPACT_ATOMS: atom_id res chain seq x y z
N MET A 1 -17.67 -13.13 41.82
CA MET A 1 -18.07 -14.53 42.06
C MET A 1 -19.17 -14.82 41.05
N TYR A 2 -18.82 -15.34 39.87
CA TYR A 2 -19.78 -15.70 38.80
C TYR A 2 -19.71 -17.21 38.63
N PRO A 3 -20.83 -17.92 38.56
CA PRO A 3 -20.85 -19.38 38.45
C PRO A 3 -20.54 -19.80 37.01
N ARG A 4 -19.65 -20.80 36.90
CA ARG A 4 -19.41 -21.54 35.65
C ARG A 4 -20.52 -22.57 35.46
N ASP A 5 -21.27 -22.48 34.40
CA ASP A 5 -22.09 -23.59 33.94
C ASP A 5 -21.43 -24.27 32.73
N ARG A 6 -21.05 -25.54 32.97
CA ARG A 6 -20.63 -26.48 31.93
C ARG A 6 -21.87 -27.27 31.50
N LYS A 7 -22.17 -27.28 30.24
CA LYS A 7 -22.73 -28.37 29.42
C LYS A 7 -23.30 -27.81 28.13
N SER A 8 -22.67 -28.11 26.97
CA SER A 8 -23.16 -29.11 26.05
C SER A 8 -22.28 -29.17 24.80
N ASN A 9 -21.56 -30.28 24.69
CA ASN A 9 -21.06 -30.80 23.41
C ASN A 9 -22.25 -31.10 22.53
N LYS A 10 -22.36 -30.45 21.35
CA LYS A 10 -23.13 -30.99 20.24
C LYS A 10 -22.28 -30.99 18.99
N HIS A 11 -22.07 -32.20 18.50
CA HIS A 11 -21.56 -32.61 17.22
C HIS A 11 -21.94 -31.64 16.07
N TRP A 12 -20.94 -31.13 15.40
CA TRP A 12 -21.06 -30.63 14.03
C TRP A 12 -20.35 -31.61 13.10
N SER A 13 -21.08 -32.62 12.64
CA SER A 13 -20.78 -33.39 11.43
C SER A 13 -21.82 -33.00 10.39
N LYS A 14 -21.42 -32.16 9.43
CA LYS A 14 -22.11 -32.10 8.14
C LYS A 14 -21.06 -31.93 7.06
N GLU A 15 -20.93 -33.00 6.29
CA GLU A 15 -20.22 -33.04 5.02
C GLU A 15 -20.70 -31.90 4.12
N THR A 16 -19.86 -30.93 3.88
CA THR A 16 -20.02 -30.00 2.77
C THR A 16 -19.27 -30.57 1.58
N LYS A 17 -20.01 -31.03 0.61
CA LYS A 17 -19.51 -31.43 -0.71
C LYS A 17 -18.82 -30.21 -1.32
N GLU A 18 -17.53 -30.32 -1.51
CA GLU A 18 -16.74 -29.36 -2.27
C GLU A 18 -17.22 -29.32 -3.72
N GLN A 19 -17.83 -28.22 -4.13
CA GLN A 19 -18.00 -27.93 -5.55
C GLN A 19 -16.68 -27.27 -6.03
N PRO A 20 -16.10 -27.75 -7.15
CA PRO A 20 -14.91 -27.14 -7.69
C PRO A 20 -15.21 -25.70 -8.16
N LEU A 21 -14.45 -24.74 -7.63
CA LEU A 21 -14.45 -23.37 -8.10
C LEU A 21 -14.07 -23.35 -9.59
N ARG A 22 -14.94 -22.80 -10.42
CA ARG A 22 -14.62 -22.51 -11.82
C ARG A 22 -13.47 -21.50 -11.86
N GLU A 23 -12.36 -21.91 -12.45
CA GLU A 23 -11.28 -21.00 -12.83
C GLU A 23 -11.79 -20.04 -13.92
N GLU A 24 -12.26 -18.88 -13.54
CA GLU A 24 -12.39 -17.77 -14.47
C GLU A 24 -10.97 -17.22 -14.72
N LYS A 25 -10.46 -17.48 -15.93
CA LYS A 25 -9.20 -16.94 -16.41
C LYS A 25 -9.30 -15.41 -16.44
N ILE A 26 -8.63 -14.76 -15.49
CA ILE A 26 -8.37 -13.32 -15.55
C ILE A 26 -7.57 -13.06 -16.83
N PRO A 27 -7.94 -12.11 -17.67
CA PRO A 27 -7.17 -11.77 -18.86
C PRO A 27 -5.78 -11.29 -18.45
N THR A 28 -4.76 -12.08 -18.72
CA THR A 28 -3.35 -11.71 -18.58
C THR A 28 -2.95 -10.84 -19.76
N SER A 29 -3.36 -9.57 -19.76
CA SER A 29 -2.84 -8.57 -20.68
C SER A 29 -2.46 -7.28 -19.97
N PHE A 30 -1.55 -7.41 -19.01
CA PHE A 30 -0.64 -6.34 -18.67
C PHE A 30 0.76 -6.79 -19.07
N SER A 31 1.01 -6.71 -20.38
CA SER A 31 2.28 -7.04 -20.95
C SER A 31 3.22 -5.85 -20.86
N LYS A 32 4.41 -6.15 -20.39
CA LYS A 32 5.65 -5.41 -20.50
C LYS A 32 5.78 -4.18 -19.61
N THR A 33 6.32 -4.42 -18.42
CA THR A 33 7.18 -3.45 -17.75
C THR A 33 8.24 -2.99 -18.76
N PRO A 34 8.40 -1.68 -19.00
CA PRO A 34 9.47 -1.21 -19.87
C PRO A 34 10.81 -1.66 -19.30
N SER A 35 11.60 -2.37 -20.08
CA SER A 35 12.97 -2.70 -19.76
C SER A 35 13.75 -1.39 -19.63
N ARG A 36 14.16 -1.07 -18.40
CA ARG A 36 15.01 0.08 -18.13
C ARG A 36 16.30 -0.07 -18.93
N PRO A 37 16.70 0.90 -19.76
CA PRO A 37 18.02 0.87 -20.36
C PRO A 37 19.06 0.88 -19.24
N ALA A 38 20.10 0.06 -19.37
CA ALA A 38 21.23 -0.02 -18.45
C ALA A 38 22.07 1.26 -18.56
N ASN A 39 21.55 2.38 -18.10
CA ASN A 39 22.32 3.58 -17.88
C ASN A 39 22.72 3.56 -16.41
N THR A 40 23.99 3.47 -16.16
CA THR A 40 24.67 3.61 -14.87
C THR A 40 24.33 4.99 -14.32
N VAL A 41 23.21 5.10 -13.62
CA VAL A 41 22.90 6.28 -12.79
C VAL A 41 23.86 6.23 -11.62
N LYS A 42 24.84 7.14 -11.57
CA LYS A 42 25.61 7.37 -10.36
C LYS A 42 24.61 7.60 -9.25
N GLN A 43 24.73 6.84 -8.16
CA GLN A 43 23.98 7.06 -6.94
C GLN A 43 24.45 8.39 -6.33
N GLU A 44 23.87 9.48 -6.76
CA GLU A 44 23.95 10.74 -6.04
C GLU A 44 22.80 10.71 -5.03
N THR A 45 23.15 10.66 -3.75
CA THR A 45 22.22 10.84 -2.66
C THR A 45 21.70 12.27 -2.76
N LEU A 46 20.48 12.47 -3.25
CA LEU A 46 19.83 13.78 -3.24
C LEU A 46 19.50 14.12 -1.78
N ILE A 47 20.36 14.89 -1.13
CA ILE A 47 20.04 15.53 0.14
C ILE A 47 19.25 16.79 -0.21
N PHE A 48 17.96 16.77 0.12
CA PHE A 48 17.11 17.94 -0.04
C PHE A 48 17.48 18.96 1.04
N ASP A 49 18.10 20.05 0.65
CA ASP A 49 18.52 21.15 1.57
C ASP A 49 17.41 22.17 1.87
N GLY A 50 16.19 21.92 1.40
CA GLY A 50 15.04 22.80 1.64
C GLY A 50 14.96 24.02 0.71
N ASN A 51 15.80 24.13 -0.30
CA ASN A 51 15.75 25.24 -1.24
C ASN A 51 14.71 25.01 -2.35
N PHE A 52 13.55 25.66 -2.21
CA PHE A 52 12.40 25.55 -3.14
C PHE A 52 12.72 26.09 -4.55
N GLU A 53 13.70 26.99 -4.71
CA GLU A 53 14.07 27.53 -6.02
C GLU A 53 14.72 26.48 -6.93
N GLN A 54 15.43 25.51 -6.37
CA GLN A 54 16.00 24.41 -7.15
C GLN A 54 14.94 23.46 -7.72
N MET A 55 13.75 23.36 -7.11
CA MET A 55 12.68 22.53 -7.65
C MET A 55 12.08 23.07 -8.95
N SER A 56 12.18 24.37 -9.22
CA SER A 56 11.67 24.97 -10.47
C SER A 56 12.49 24.60 -11.70
N GLU A 57 13.77 24.28 -11.53
CA GLU A 57 14.63 23.83 -12.63
C GLU A 57 14.38 22.37 -13.05
N TYR A 58 13.85 21.54 -12.14
CA TYR A 58 13.51 20.13 -12.46
C TYR A 58 12.15 19.95 -13.15
N GLY A 59 11.31 21.00 -13.19
CA GLY A 59 9.89 20.89 -13.61
C GLY A 59 9.59 21.17 -15.06
N THR A 60 10.54 21.57 -15.89
CA THR A 60 10.25 22.05 -17.26
C THR A 60 10.95 21.28 -18.38
N ASP A 61 11.67 20.21 -18.07
CA ASP A 61 12.32 19.40 -19.09
C ASP A 61 11.30 18.44 -19.73
N THR A 62 10.53 18.98 -20.67
CA THR A 62 9.52 18.24 -21.45
C THR A 62 10.13 17.16 -22.37
N GLU A 63 11.45 17.18 -22.55
CA GLU A 63 12.17 16.19 -23.36
C GLU A 63 12.48 14.88 -22.60
N ASN A 64 12.38 14.88 -21.26
CA ASN A 64 12.61 13.71 -20.40
C ASN A 64 11.33 13.21 -19.72
N ASN A 65 10.18 13.34 -20.33
CA ASN A 65 8.93 12.83 -19.77
C ASN A 65 9.01 11.30 -19.63
N ILE A 66 9.19 10.82 -18.38
CA ILE A 66 9.26 9.39 -18.02
C ILE A 66 7.89 8.71 -18.25
N PHE A 67 6.81 9.51 -18.32
CA PHE A 67 5.43 9.06 -18.50
C PHE A 67 4.91 9.45 -19.85
N SER A 68 4.27 8.52 -20.55
CA SER A 68 3.45 8.82 -21.72
C SER A 68 2.17 9.54 -21.31
N ASP A 69 1.48 10.17 -22.26
CA ASP A 69 0.17 10.78 -22.03
C ASP A 69 -0.86 9.74 -21.52
N GLU A 70 -0.75 8.50 -21.97
CA GLU A 70 -1.61 7.40 -21.52
C GLU A 70 -1.33 7.05 -20.04
N ASP A 71 -0.06 6.99 -19.62
CA ASP A 71 0.33 6.77 -18.23
C ASP A 71 -0.20 7.89 -17.35
N LEU A 72 -0.09 9.15 -17.78
CA LEU A 72 -0.60 10.31 -17.04
C LEU A 72 -2.12 10.25 -16.88
N LEU A 73 -2.82 9.85 -17.93
CA LEU A 73 -4.28 9.66 -17.89
C LEU A 73 -4.66 8.54 -16.92
N ASP A 74 -3.91 7.45 -16.87
CA ASP A 74 -4.16 6.35 -15.95
C ASP A 74 -3.89 6.76 -14.51
N VAL A 75 -2.81 7.47 -14.23
CA VAL A 75 -2.55 8.05 -12.91
C VAL A 75 -3.68 8.99 -12.49
N TYR A 76 -4.14 9.86 -13.39
CA TYR A 76 -5.26 10.76 -13.12
C TYR A 76 -6.57 10.00 -12.83
N ARG A 77 -6.89 8.96 -13.60
CA ARG A 77 -8.05 8.08 -13.32
C ARG A 77 -7.96 7.45 -11.94
N GLN A 78 -6.78 7.00 -11.54
CA GLN A 78 -6.55 6.43 -10.21
C GLN A 78 -6.69 7.49 -9.11
N MET A 79 -6.24 8.73 -9.34
CA MET A 79 -6.47 9.85 -8.40
C MET A 79 -7.97 10.10 -8.19
N VAL A 80 -8.74 10.16 -9.27
CA VAL A 80 -10.21 10.35 -9.21
C VAL A 80 -10.88 9.16 -8.50
N LEU A 81 -10.44 7.94 -8.81
CA LEU A 81 -10.93 6.73 -8.14
C LEU A 81 -10.64 6.76 -6.64
N CYS A 82 -9.41 7.09 -6.24
CA CYS A 82 -9.00 7.22 -4.85
C CYS A 82 -9.88 8.24 -4.10
N ARG A 83 -10.04 9.44 -4.68
CA ARG A 83 -10.88 10.49 -4.11
C ARG A 83 -12.33 10.06 -3.94
N THR A 84 -12.90 9.41 -4.95
CA THR A 84 -14.28 8.92 -4.92
C THR A 84 -14.44 7.81 -3.89
N LEU A 85 -13.47 6.91 -3.80
CA LEU A 85 -13.47 5.83 -2.82
C LEU A 85 -13.39 6.37 -1.39
N ASP A 86 -12.48 7.31 -1.13
CA ASP A 86 -12.35 7.97 0.18
C ASP A 86 -13.67 8.63 0.61
N GLN A 87 -14.30 9.39 -0.28
CA GLN A 87 -15.62 10.01 0.00
C GLN A 87 -16.70 8.95 0.30
N ARG A 88 -16.65 7.81 -0.39
CA ARG A 88 -17.59 6.71 -0.17
C ARG A 88 -17.36 6.05 1.18
N ILE A 89 -16.11 5.85 1.58
CA ILE A 89 -15.74 5.31 2.88
C ILE A 89 -16.22 6.24 4.00
N TRP A 90 -16.04 7.54 3.84
CA TRP A 90 -16.61 8.56 4.76
C TRP A 90 -18.13 8.47 4.86
N ALA A 91 -18.82 8.26 3.75
CA ALA A 91 -20.28 8.09 3.77
C ALA A 91 -20.69 6.83 4.54
N LEU A 92 -19.92 5.72 4.39
CA LEU A 92 -20.15 4.50 5.17
C LEU A 92 -19.88 4.71 6.67
N ASN A 93 -18.86 5.48 7.03
CA ASN A 93 -18.58 5.83 8.42
C ASN A 93 -19.72 6.63 9.05
N ARG A 94 -20.22 7.68 8.36
CA ARG A 94 -21.39 8.44 8.83
C ARG A 94 -22.65 7.61 8.98
N GLN A 95 -22.76 6.49 8.28
CA GLN A 95 -23.86 5.52 8.43
C GLN A 95 -23.59 4.48 9.53
N GLY A 96 -22.48 4.57 10.26
CA GLY A 96 -22.08 3.59 11.27
C GLY A 96 -21.63 2.23 10.71
N LYS A 97 -21.38 2.14 9.39
CA LYS A 97 -20.97 0.88 8.72
C LYS A 97 -19.45 0.68 8.69
N ALA A 98 -18.69 1.75 8.79
CA ALA A 98 -17.25 1.73 8.91
C ALA A 98 -16.86 2.40 10.24
N ALA A 99 -16.12 1.71 11.09
CA ALA A 99 -15.82 2.17 12.45
C ALA A 99 -14.81 3.33 12.47
N ILE A 100 -13.80 3.26 11.62
CA ILE A 100 -12.68 4.21 11.56
C ILE A 100 -12.43 4.58 10.11
N VAL A 101 -12.15 5.88 9.87
CA VAL A 101 -11.71 6.39 8.57
C VAL A 101 -10.59 7.38 8.79
N ALA A 102 -9.51 7.20 8.04
CA ALA A 102 -8.44 8.18 7.91
C ALA A 102 -8.39 8.61 6.45
N SER A 103 -8.78 9.86 6.16
CA SER A 103 -8.84 10.36 4.79
C SER A 103 -7.46 10.46 4.17
N SER A 104 -7.39 10.09 2.89
CA SER A 104 -6.19 10.22 2.04
C SER A 104 -6.30 11.42 1.08
N GLN A 105 -7.33 12.24 1.22
CA GLN A 105 -7.55 13.39 0.34
C GLN A 105 -6.38 14.37 0.40
N GLY A 106 -5.89 14.75 -0.79
CA GLY A 106 -4.74 15.62 -0.96
C GLY A 106 -3.41 14.87 -1.12
N HIS A 107 -3.35 13.57 -0.84
CA HIS A 107 -2.14 12.75 -0.96
C HIS A 107 -2.05 11.98 -2.28
N GLU A 108 -3.09 11.99 -3.10
CA GLU A 108 -3.24 11.09 -4.25
C GLU A 108 -2.09 11.21 -5.24
N ALA A 109 -1.70 12.44 -5.61
CA ALA A 109 -0.64 12.66 -6.60
C ALA A 109 0.73 12.18 -6.10
N GLY A 110 1.10 12.52 -4.86
CA GLY A 110 2.37 12.11 -4.28
C GLY A 110 2.47 10.60 -4.12
N GLN A 111 1.39 9.96 -3.67
CA GLN A 111 1.33 8.52 -3.47
C GLN A 111 1.37 7.77 -4.81
N LEU A 112 0.54 8.14 -5.79
CA LEU A 112 0.52 7.49 -7.09
C LEU A 112 1.79 7.77 -7.87
N GLY A 113 2.33 8.98 -7.82
CA GLY A 113 3.58 9.33 -8.47
C GLY A 113 4.75 8.50 -7.93
N SER A 114 4.88 8.36 -6.61
CA SER A 114 5.94 7.53 -6.03
C SER A 114 5.77 6.04 -6.34
N ILE A 115 4.53 5.53 -6.29
CA ILE A 115 4.28 4.11 -6.54
C ILE A 115 4.38 3.71 -8.02
N SER A 116 4.27 4.66 -8.95
CA SER A 116 4.48 4.39 -10.37
C SER A 116 5.93 4.04 -10.71
N ALA A 117 6.89 4.44 -9.88
CA ALA A 117 8.30 4.09 -10.01
C ALA A 117 8.63 2.69 -9.45
N ILE A 118 7.71 2.03 -8.77
CA ILE A 118 7.92 0.75 -8.10
C ILE A 118 7.59 -0.42 -9.04
N ARG A 119 8.42 -1.45 -9.00
CA ARG A 119 8.15 -2.74 -9.66
C ARG A 119 7.19 -3.56 -8.82
N LYS A 120 5.91 -3.51 -9.18
CA LYS A 120 4.82 -4.17 -8.45
C LYS A 120 5.09 -5.67 -8.28
N GLY A 121 4.88 -6.19 -7.06
CA GLY A 121 5.12 -7.59 -6.73
C GLY A 121 6.61 -7.99 -6.59
N TYR A 122 7.54 -7.08 -6.91
CA TYR A 122 8.97 -7.31 -6.71
C TYR A 122 9.55 -6.39 -5.62
N ASP A 123 9.38 -5.09 -5.74
CA ASP A 123 9.79 -4.13 -4.74
C ASP A 123 8.86 -4.20 -3.52
N GLN A 124 9.31 -3.69 -2.38
CA GLN A 124 8.61 -3.82 -1.11
C GLN A 124 8.07 -2.50 -0.62
N CYS A 125 6.80 -2.49 -0.21
CA CYS A 125 6.13 -1.30 0.29
C CYS A 125 5.72 -1.50 1.76
N TYR A 126 6.20 -0.62 2.63
CA TYR A 126 5.78 -0.47 4.00
C TYR A 126 4.88 0.74 4.08
N ILE A 127 3.58 0.49 4.19
CA ILE A 127 2.53 1.51 4.11
C ILE A 127 2.11 1.99 5.49
N TYR A 128 1.31 3.06 5.54
CA TYR A 128 0.59 3.47 6.73
C TYR A 128 -0.90 3.70 6.43
N TYR A 129 -1.70 3.93 7.44
CA TYR A 129 -3.17 3.91 7.35
C TYR A 129 -3.79 4.94 6.38
N ARG A 130 -3.01 5.93 5.93
CA ARG A 130 -3.48 6.99 5.00
C ARG A 130 -3.10 6.72 3.54
N ASP A 131 -2.51 5.56 3.25
CA ASP A 131 -1.96 5.25 1.93
C ASP A 131 -2.97 4.59 0.99
N LEU A 132 -4.19 5.14 0.90
CA LEU A 132 -5.25 4.60 0.07
C LEU A 132 -4.86 4.56 -1.42
N ALA A 133 -4.20 5.62 -1.90
CA ALA A 133 -3.77 5.68 -3.30
C ALA A 133 -2.59 4.73 -3.57
N VAL A 134 -1.71 4.48 -2.58
CA VAL A 134 -0.67 3.45 -2.70
C VAL A 134 -1.29 2.07 -2.87
N LEU A 135 -2.30 1.71 -2.06
CA LEU A 135 -2.99 0.43 -2.17
C LEU A 135 -3.62 0.22 -3.55
N LEU A 136 -4.33 1.25 -4.07
CA LEU A 136 -4.90 1.23 -5.42
C LEU A 136 -3.81 1.13 -6.47
N GLY A 137 -2.77 1.92 -6.35
CA GLY A 137 -1.63 1.95 -7.27
C GLY A 137 -0.88 0.63 -7.33
N LEU A 138 -0.77 -0.12 -6.23
CA LEU A 138 -0.19 -1.45 -6.18
C LEU A 138 -1.10 -2.52 -6.78
N GLY A 139 -2.40 -2.26 -6.90
CA GLY A 139 -3.35 -3.15 -7.56
C GLY A 139 -4.47 -3.69 -6.68
N MET A 140 -4.60 -3.24 -5.42
CA MET A 140 -5.79 -3.57 -4.63
C MET A 140 -7.04 -2.98 -5.28
N THR A 141 -8.08 -3.78 -5.35
CA THR A 141 -9.36 -3.33 -5.89
C THR A 141 -10.15 -2.50 -4.88
N PRO A 142 -11.01 -1.56 -5.34
CA PRO A 142 -11.90 -0.83 -4.45
C PRO A 142 -12.78 -1.73 -3.57
N THR A 143 -13.16 -2.89 -4.08
CA THR A 143 -13.96 -3.88 -3.33
C THR A 143 -13.18 -4.48 -2.17
N GLU A 144 -11.93 -4.86 -2.38
CA GLU A 144 -11.04 -5.39 -1.33
C GLU A 144 -10.83 -4.35 -0.23
N ILE A 145 -10.55 -3.10 -0.64
CA ILE A 145 -10.35 -2.00 0.29
C ILE A 145 -11.61 -1.75 1.14
N ILE A 146 -12.80 -1.66 0.52
CA ILE A 146 -14.06 -1.46 1.25
C ILE A 146 -14.35 -2.62 2.19
N LYS A 147 -14.02 -3.86 1.82
CA LYS A 147 -14.19 -5.01 2.72
C LYS A 147 -13.43 -4.81 4.04
N GLY A 148 -12.22 -4.23 4.00
CA GLY A 148 -11.46 -3.88 5.19
C GLY A 148 -12.19 -2.86 6.06
N PHE A 149 -12.73 -1.78 5.47
CA PHE A 149 -13.43 -0.74 6.21
C PHE A 149 -14.74 -1.20 6.84
N VAL A 150 -15.42 -2.17 6.25
CA VAL A 150 -16.68 -2.72 6.77
C VAL A 150 -16.51 -4.09 7.43
N ALA A 151 -15.28 -4.50 7.69
CA ALA A 151 -14.89 -5.76 8.34
C ALA A 151 -15.59 -6.99 7.74
N LYS A 152 -15.49 -7.17 6.42
CA LYS A 152 -16.11 -8.28 5.69
C LYS A 152 -15.11 -9.38 5.36
N GLU A 153 -15.60 -10.60 5.31
CA GLU A 153 -14.86 -11.78 4.86
C GLU A 153 -14.26 -11.58 3.47
N GLY A 154 -13.06 -12.13 3.26
CA GLY A 154 -12.30 -11.98 2.02
C GLY A 154 -11.59 -10.63 1.88
N GLU A 155 -11.34 -9.93 2.99
CA GLU A 155 -10.40 -8.82 3.06
C GLU A 155 -8.98 -9.40 3.03
N PRO A 156 -8.11 -8.97 2.09
CA PRO A 156 -6.84 -9.67 1.84
C PRO A 156 -5.71 -9.32 2.83
N LEU A 157 -5.73 -8.14 3.49
CA LEU A 157 -4.62 -7.68 4.31
C LEU A 157 -4.50 -8.43 5.63
N SER A 158 -5.62 -8.61 6.34
CA SER A 158 -5.64 -9.22 7.67
C SER A 158 -6.79 -10.20 7.89
N GLY A 159 -7.62 -10.44 6.85
CA GLY A 159 -8.89 -11.15 7.01
C GLY A 159 -9.87 -10.36 7.87
N ALA A 160 -9.83 -9.04 7.80
CA ALA A 160 -10.62 -8.08 8.58
C ALA A 160 -10.46 -8.23 10.12
N ARG A 161 -9.30 -8.73 10.58
CA ARG A 161 -8.98 -8.90 12.01
C ARG A 161 -8.28 -7.69 12.62
N GLN A 162 -7.76 -6.80 11.80
CA GLN A 162 -7.12 -5.55 12.21
C GLN A 162 -7.94 -4.34 11.75
N PHE A 163 -7.47 -3.14 12.08
CA PHE A 163 -8.02 -1.92 11.51
C PHE A 163 -7.95 -1.91 9.98
N PRO A 164 -8.84 -1.17 9.31
CA PRO A 164 -8.76 -1.03 7.85
C PRO A 164 -7.37 -0.62 7.38
N THR A 165 -6.95 -1.14 6.23
CA THR A 165 -5.64 -0.89 5.63
C THR A 165 -4.44 -1.42 6.41
N HIS A 166 -4.65 -2.21 7.48
CA HIS A 166 -3.59 -2.84 8.27
C HIS A 166 -3.43 -4.32 7.91
N GLY A 167 -2.19 -4.74 7.76
CA GLY A 167 -1.83 -6.11 7.41
C GLY A 167 -0.82 -6.19 6.29
N ALA A 168 -0.79 -7.31 5.58
CA ALA A 168 0.15 -7.58 4.51
C ALA A 168 -0.56 -8.17 3.29
N TYR A 169 -0.05 -7.85 2.10
CA TYR A 169 -0.46 -8.47 0.84
C TYR A 169 0.81 -8.68 -0.01
N PRO A 170 1.59 -9.74 0.29
CA PRO A 170 2.92 -9.94 -0.30
C PRO A 170 2.91 -10.03 -1.82
N GLU A 171 1.85 -10.56 -2.43
CA GLU A 171 1.69 -10.69 -3.87
C GLU A 171 1.68 -9.32 -4.58
N LEU A 172 1.27 -8.27 -3.89
CA LEU A 172 1.30 -6.89 -4.37
C LEU A 172 2.53 -6.11 -3.87
N GLY A 173 3.43 -6.76 -3.12
CA GLY A 173 4.58 -6.09 -2.50
C GLY A 173 4.23 -5.29 -1.24
N ILE A 174 3.03 -5.42 -0.69
CA ILE A 174 2.62 -4.80 0.57
C ILE A 174 3.08 -5.72 1.71
N ILE A 175 4.12 -5.28 2.44
CA ILE A 175 4.78 -6.15 3.41
C ILE A 175 4.15 -6.05 4.79
N ASN A 176 3.98 -4.85 5.30
CA ASN A 176 3.37 -4.67 6.62
C ASN A 176 2.92 -3.23 6.86
N LEU A 177 1.87 -3.10 7.68
CA LEU A 177 1.55 -1.90 8.43
C LEU A 177 1.30 -2.27 9.90
N SER A 178 2.04 -1.65 10.80
CA SER A 178 1.79 -1.74 12.24
C SER A 178 0.80 -0.67 12.71
N ASN A 179 -0.01 -1.00 13.72
CA ASN A 179 -0.83 -0.02 14.44
C ASN A 179 0.02 0.97 15.26
N VAL A 180 1.27 0.64 15.54
CA VAL A 180 2.20 1.50 16.27
C VAL A 180 2.95 2.38 15.28
N ILE A 181 2.80 3.69 15.45
CA ILE A 181 3.39 4.70 14.56
C ILE A 181 4.92 4.54 14.53
N ALA A 182 5.51 4.66 13.34
CA ALA A 182 6.93 4.55 13.01
C ALA A 182 7.56 3.16 13.07
N THR A 183 6.99 2.16 13.73
CA THR A 183 7.63 0.84 13.91
C THR A 183 7.90 0.09 12.61
N HIS A 184 7.21 0.39 11.54
CA HIS A 184 7.43 -0.19 10.21
C HIS A 184 8.68 0.36 9.52
N ILE A 185 9.20 1.53 9.93
CA ILE A 185 10.37 2.17 9.30
C ILE A 185 11.64 1.34 9.53
N PRO A 186 12.03 0.96 10.77
CA PRO A 186 13.18 0.08 10.97
C PRO A 186 12.99 -1.31 10.35
N GLN A 187 11.76 -1.81 10.25
CA GLN A 187 11.47 -3.05 9.52
C GLN A 187 11.78 -2.90 8.02
N ALA A 188 11.41 -1.76 7.42
CA ALA A 188 11.72 -1.45 6.02
C ALA A 188 13.24 -1.39 5.79
N VAL A 189 13.99 -0.76 6.71
CA VAL A 189 15.45 -0.72 6.65
C VAL A 189 16.03 -2.14 6.74
N GLY A 190 15.56 -2.96 7.67
CA GLY A 190 15.99 -4.36 7.78
C GLY A 190 15.73 -5.16 6.50
N ALA A 191 14.59 -4.95 5.85
CA ALA A 191 14.26 -5.59 4.58
C ALA A 191 15.20 -5.13 3.45
N ALA A 192 15.48 -3.83 3.36
CA ALA A 192 16.42 -3.27 2.39
C ALA A 192 17.85 -3.80 2.61
N MET A 193 18.29 -3.91 3.85
CA MET A 193 19.58 -4.52 4.21
C MET A 193 19.63 -5.98 3.78
N ALA A 194 18.58 -6.75 4.01
CA ALA A 194 18.49 -8.14 3.61
C ALA A 194 18.58 -8.31 2.08
N SER A 195 17.87 -7.48 1.33
CA SER A 195 17.94 -7.46 -0.14
C SER A 195 19.35 -7.12 -0.63
N LYS A 196 19.98 -6.12 -0.04
CA LYS A 196 21.37 -5.74 -0.33
C LYS A 196 22.35 -6.89 -0.05
N MET A 197 22.21 -7.57 1.08
CA MET A 197 23.06 -8.72 1.45
C MET A 197 22.89 -9.91 0.50
N LYS A 198 21.72 -10.08 -0.08
CA LYS A 198 21.44 -11.13 -1.09
C LYS A 198 21.85 -10.73 -2.50
N GLY A 199 22.27 -9.51 -2.74
CA GLY A 199 22.58 -8.98 -4.07
C GLY A 199 21.33 -8.73 -4.94
N GLU A 200 20.16 -8.58 -4.34
CA GLU A 200 18.94 -8.24 -5.04
C GLU A 200 18.89 -6.72 -5.32
N ASP A 201 18.44 -6.33 -6.51
CA ASP A 201 18.22 -4.92 -6.89
C ASP A 201 16.83 -4.42 -6.46
N ARG A 202 16.30 -4.98 -5.39
CA ARG A 202 15.00 -4.67 -4.83
C ARG A 202 15.03 -3.37 -4.08
N VAL A 203 14.04 -2.51 -4.34
CA VAL A 203 13.79 -1.28 -3.60
C VAL A 203 12.79 -1.55 -2.47
N THR A 204 13.01 -0.93 -1.33
CA THR A 204 12.06 -0.89 -0.22
C THR A 204 11.64 0.56 -0.01
N ILE A 205 10.34 0.84 -0.12
CA ILE A 205 9.77 2.15 0.16
C ILE A 205 8.95 2.10 1.44
N ALA A 206 9.09 3.11 2.30
CA ALA A 206 8.30 3.26 3.52
C ALA A 206 7.55 4.58 3.49
N TYR A 207 6.25 4.52 3.74
CA TYR A 207 5.37 5.68 3.86
C TYR A 207 5.03 5.93 5.32
N PHE A 208 5.15 7.16 5.76
CA PHE A 208 4.81 7.54 7.13
C PHE A 208 4.39 9.02 7.21
N GLY A 209 3.62 9.35 8.23
CA GLY A 209 3.21 10.72 8.49
C GLY A 209 4.29 11.52 9.21
N ASP A 210 4.17 12.84 9.16
CA ASP A 210 5.06 13.80 9.83
C ASP A 210 5.22 13.52 11.33
N GLY A 211 4.15 13.10 12.02
CA GLY A 211 4.21 12.70 13.42
C GLY A 211 5.16 11.53 13.70
N ALA A 212 5.31 10.61 12.75
CA ALA A 212 6.23 9.50 12.87
C ALA A 212 7.71 9.92 12.83
N SER A 213 8.02 11.02 12.14
CA SER A 213 9.39 11.54 12.05
C SER A 213 9.96 11.97 13.40
N SER A 214 9.11 12.24 14.40
CA SER A 214 9.53 12.58 15.76
C SER A 214 9.72 11.36 16.67
N ALA A 215 9.42 10.15 16.20
CA ALA A 215 9.62 8.91 16.97
C ALA A 215 11.09 8.47 16.94
N GLY A 216 11.55 7.88 18.03
CA GLY A 216 12.91 7.30 18.11
C GLY A 216 13.17 6.28 17.02
N ASP A 217 12.17 5.41 16.74
CA ASP A 217 12.25 4.39 15.68
C ASP A 217 12.61 5.00 14.30
N CYS A 218 12.09 6.20 13.99
CA CYS A 218 12.42 6.89 12.75
C CYS A 218 13.90 7.34 12.74
N HIS A 219 14.38 7.92 13.84
CA HIS A 219 15.77 8.35 13.97
C HIS A 219 16.74 7.18 13.89
N GLU A 220 16.44 6.08 14.61
CA GLU A 220 17.27 4.88 14.59
C GLU A 220 17.30 4.22 13.19
N ALA A 221 16.17 4.24 12.48
CA ALA A 221 16.09 3.69 11.13
C ALA A 221 16.87 4.50 10.10
N MET A 222 16.94 5.81 10.26
CA MET A 222 17.68 6.71 9.36
C MET A 222 19.20 6.69 9.62
N ASN A 223 19.63 6.33 10.83
CA ASN A 223 21.04 6.29 11.24
C ASN A 223 21.74 4.99 10.83
#